data_c94f154e968edbcfb8efa2014f950f28
#
_entry.id   c94f154e968edbcfb8efa2014f950f28
#
_cell.length_a   1.000
_cell.length_b   1.000
_cell.length_c   1.000
_cell.angle_alpha   90.00
_cell.angle_beta   90.00
_cell.angle_gamma   90.00
#
_symmetry.space_group_name_H-M   'P 1'
#
loop_
_entity.id
_entity.type
_entity.pdbx_description
1 polymer ?
#
loop_
_entity_poly.entity_id
_entity_poly.type
_entity_poly.pdbx_seq_one_letter_code
_entity_poly.pdbx_strand_id
1 'polypeptide(L)'
;GNKYLSKMYNDYWMLDNGFLERTHYGDLRDLILRPYSQRDTVVVGPAEPLTTAYQRMKLYDVSQLPVMDGDRIVGIVDESDVLLHVYGDEAKFRDPVSTAMASRLQMLDVKSPIESLLKIFEAGRVAIVMDGEKFLGLITRIDLLNYLRRRVQ
;
A
#
# COMPACT_ATOMS: atom_id res chain seq x y z
N GLY A 1 10.04 -21.63 -14.81
CA GLY A 1 9.86 -21.89 -15.16
C GLY A 1 9.59 -21.41 -14.95
N ASN A 2 9.97 -21.63 -15.36
CA ASN A 2 9.64 -21.87 -15.57
C ASN A 2 9.67 -21.50 -15.08
N LYS A 3 10.66 -21.87 -15.09
CA LYS A 3 10.43 -21.99 -15.33
C LYS A 3 10.50 -21.72 -14.89
N TYR A 4 10.56 -21.84 -14.86
CA TYR A 4 10.33 -21.94 -15.01
C TYR A 4 10.43 -21.59 -14.30
N LEU A 5 11.19 -21.53 -14.46
CA LEU A 5 10.81 -21.59 -14.56
C LEU A 5 10.83 -21.49 -13.94
N SER A 6 11.67 -21.64 -13.86
CA SER A 6 11.29 -21.91 -14.01
C SER A 6 11.11 -21.67 -13.53
N LYS A 7 11.50 -21.42 -13.16
CA LYS A 7 11.00 -21.44 -13.30
C LYS A 7 10.79 -21.10 -12.94
N MET A 8 11.32 -20.86 -12.83
CA MET A 8 10.83 -20.84 -13.16
C MET A 8 10.42 -20.45 -12.87
N TYR A 9 10.74 -20.21 -12.79
CA TYR A 9 10.03 -20.13 -13.29
C TYR A 9 9.50 -19.99 -12.70
N ASN A 10 9.71 -19.78 -12.32
CA ASN A 10 8.90 -19.88 -12.46
C ASN A 10 8.46 -19.62 -11.95
N ASP A 11 8.96 -19.41 -11.66
CA ASP A 11 8.31 -19.45 -11.79
C ASP A 11 7.85 -18.84 -11.60
N TYR A 12 8.10 -18.41 -11.55
CA TYR A 12 7.46 -18.12 -12.13
C TYR A 12 6.83 -18.01 -12.16
N TRP A 13 7.07 -17.84 -12.09
CA TRP A 13 6.35 -17.92 -12.81
C TRP A 13 5.78 -17.95 -12.34
N MET A 14 6.10 -18.00 -12.07
CA MET A 14 5.42 -18.18 -12.03
C MET A 14 5.24 -17.70 -11.27
N LEU A 15 5.67 -17.28 -11.04
CA LEU A 15 5.33 -16.90 -10.70
C LEU A 15 5.09 -16.26 -10.32
N ASP A 16 5.22 -15.81 -10.55
CA ASP A 16 4.63 -15.36 -10.56
C ASP A 16 4.03 -15.29 -10.54
N ASN A 17 4.34 -15.50 -10.65
CA ASN A 17 3.56 -15.70 -10.91
C ASN A 17 2.94 -16.00 -10.91
N GLY A 18 3.20 -16.25 -10.76
CA GLY A 18 2.54 -16.72 -11.05
C GLY A 18 1.92 -17.13 -11.44
N PHE A 19 2.41 -17.76 -11.86
CA PHE A 19 1.73 -18.18 -12.16
C PHE A 19 0.73 -18.42 -11.54
N LEU A 20 0.84 -18.46 -11.04
CA LEU A 20 -0.40 -18.45 -10.30
C LEU A 20 -1.30 -17.40 -10.84
N GLU A 21 -2.50 -17.76 -11.04
CA GLU A 21 -3.45 -16.86 -11.62
C GLU A 21 -4.00 -15.91 -10.57
N ARG A 22 -3.95 -14.64 -10.85
CA ARG A 22 -4.64 -13.65 -10.06
C ARG A 22 -6.08 -13.59 -10.51
N THR A 23 -6.98 -13.42 -9.55
CA THR A 23 -8.38 -13.14 -9.86
C THR A 23 -8.48 -11.74 -10.48
N HIS A 24 -9.18 -11.64 -11.59
CA HIS A 24 -9.41 -10.37 -12.25
C HIS A 24 -10.78 -9.84 -11.88
N TYR A 25 -10.84 -8.63 -11.36
CA TYR A 25 -12.10 -8.03 -10.93
C TYR A 25 -12.65 -7.03 -11.94
N GLY A 26 -11.79 -6.48 -12.79
CA GLY A 26 -12.19 -5.46 -13.76
C GLY A 26 -12.35 -4.10 -13.13
N ASP A 27 -11.75 -3.85 -11.97
CA ASP A 27 -11.81 -2.57 -11.28
C ASP A 27 -10.46 -2.30 -10.61
N LEU A 28 -10.40 -1.31 -9.72
CA LEU A 28 -9.12 -0.91 -9.11
C LEU A 28 -8.48 -2.00 -8.27
N ARG A 29 -9.21 -3.04 -7.86
CA ARG A 29 -8.60 -4.15 -7.11
C ARG A 29 -7.51 -4.83 -7.90
N ASP A 30 -7.58 -4.78 -9.22
CA ASP A 30 -6.55 -5.42 -10.07
C ASP A 30 -5.19 -4.73 -9.95
N LEU A 31 -5.14 -3.51 -9.43
CA LEU A 31 -3.91 -2.76 -9.26
C LEU A 31 -3.31 -2.91 -7.87
N ILE A 32 -4.07 -3.41 -6.91
CA ILE A 32 -3.59 -3.51 -5.53
C ILE A 32 -2.61 -4.67 -5.41
N LEU A 33 -1.36 -4.37 -5.02
CA LEU A 33 -0.32 -5.38 -4.85
C LEU A 33 -0.54 -6.21 -3.60
N ARG A 34 -0.97 -5.58 -2.51
CA ARG A 34 -1.11 -6.24 -1.21
C ARG A 34 -2.54 -6.06 -0.70
N PRO A 35 -3.48 -6.92 -1.13
CA PRO A 35 -4.88 -6.79 -0.72
C PRO A 35 -5.05 -6.93 0.79
N TYR A 36 -5.84 -6.05 1.37
CA TYR A 36 -6.07 -6.06 2.81
C TYR A 36 -6.88 -7.31 3.24
N SER A 37 -7.83 -7.73 2.41
CA SER A 37 -8.64 -8.90 2.73
C SER A 37 -7.82 -10.17 2.88
N GLN A 38 -6.63 -10.23 2.26
CA GLN A 38 -5.71 -11.35 2.36
C GLN A 38 -4.64 -11.12 3.43
N ARG A 39 -4.76 -10.04 4.18
CA ARG A 39 -3.83 -9.62 5.23
C ARG A 39 -2.41 -9.39 4.69
N ASP A 40 -2.31 -9.02 3.42
CA ASP A 40 -1.04 -8.74 2.78
C ASP A 40 -0.63 -7.28 2.91
N THR A 41 -1.58 -6.38 3.20
CA THR A 41 -1.26 -4.98 3.38
C THR A 41 -0.45 -4.80 4.68
N VAL A 42 0.69 -4.11 4.56
CA VAL A 42 1.50 -3.79 5.73
C VAL A 42 0.85 -2.58 6.40
N VAL A 43 0.45 -2.72 7.65
CA VAL A 43 -0.31 -1.69 8.37
C VAL A 43 0.32 -1.42 9.73
N VAL A 44 -0.17 -0.39 10.41
CA VAL A 44 0.21 -0.08 11.79
C VAL A 44 -1.02 0.45 12.51
N GLY A 45 -1.06 0.26 13.84
CA GLY A 45 -2.15 0.80 14.65
C GLY A 45 -1.83 2.21 15.15
N PRO A 46 -2.86 3.00 15.44
CA PRO A 46 -2.65 4.41 15.86
C PRO A 46 -1.94 4.55 17.20
N ALA A 47 -2.06 3.56 18.08
CA ALA A 47 -1.42 3.61 19.40
C ALA A 47 -0.03 3.00 19.42
N GLU A 48 0.39 2.36 18.34
CA GLU A 48 1.74 1.80 18.27
C GLU A 48 2.77 2.92 18.14
N PRO A 49 4.00 2.72 18.66
CA PRO A 49 4.99 3.78 18.59
C PRO A 49 5.52 3.97 17.17
N LEU A 50 6.01 5.16 16.88
CA LEU A 50 6.59 5.48 15.58
C LEU A 50 7.75 4.55 15.24
N THR A 51 8.48 4.06 16.24
CA THR A 51 9.53 3.06 16.02
C THR A 51 8.97 1.84 15.26
N THR A 52 7.78 1.37 15.64
CA THR A 52 7.17 0.22 14.98
C THR A 52 6.84 0.53 13.52
N ALA A 53 6.30 1.72 13.24
CA ALA A 53 6.03 2.12 11.86
C ALA A 53 7.32 2.15 11.05
N TYR A 54 8.37 2.73 11.59
CA TYR A 54 9.67 2.81 10.94
C TYR A 54 10.21 1.39 10.64
N GLN A 55 10.15 0.50 11.63
CA GLN A 55 10.65 -0.87 11.46
C GLN A 55 9.90 -1.61 10.37
N ARG A 56 8.58 -1.44 10.31
CA ARG A 56 7.76 -2.10 9.27
C ARG A 56 8.06 -1.54 7.90
N MET A 57 8.26 -0.23 7.78
CA MET A 57 8.63 0.37 6.50
C MET A 57 9.95 -0.21 5.99
N LYS A 58 10.93 -0.37 6.88
CA LYS A 58 12.22 -0.96 6.51
C LYS A 58 12.08 -2.43 6.13
N LEU A 59 11.39 -3.19 6.97
CA LEU A 59 11.30 -4.64 6.80
C LEU A 59 10.62 -5.02 5.49
N TYR A 60 9.57 -4.30 5.13
CA TYR A 60 8.77 -4.63 3.96
C TYR A 60 9.08 -3.75 2.76
N ASP A 61 10.05 -2.85 2.90
CA ASP A 61 10.50 -1.94 1.83
C ASP A 61 9.33 -1.15 1.26
N VAL A 62 8.56 -0.55 2.15
CA VAL A 62 7.46 0.36 1.78
C VAL A 62 7.72 1.71 2.42
N SER A 63 7.25 2.77 1.78
CA SER A 63 7.51 4.14 2.25
C SER A 63 6.31 4.76 2.95
N GLN A 64 5.19 4.06 3.02
CA GLN A 64 4.00 4.52 3.72
C GLN A 64 3.23 3.33 4.27
N LEU A 65 2.48 3.58 5.34
CA LEU A 65 1.64 2.55 5.98
C LEU A 65 0.25 3.12 6.24
N PRO A 66 -0.80 2.37 5.90
CA PRO A 66 -2.12 2.71 6.42
C PRO A 66 -2.15 2.51 7.92
N VAL A 67 -2.82 3.43 8.61
CA VAL A 67 -3.01 3.35 10.06
C VAL A 67 -4.42 2.82 10.29
N MET A 68 -4.50 1.64 10.88
CA MET A 68 -5.76 0.92 11.04
C MET A 68 -6.16 0.85 12.50
N ASP A 69 -7.42 1.18 12.76
CA ASP A 69 -8.05 0.96 14.05
C ASP A 69 -9.05 -0.18 13.84
N GLY A 70 -8.61 -1.41 14.14
CA GLY A 70 -9.35 -2.59 13.73
C GLY A 70 -9.35 -2.68 12.22
N ASP A 71 -10.53 -2.78 11.63
CA ASP A 71 -10.67 -2.84 10.17
C ASP A 71 -10.94 -1.48 9.53
N ARG A 72 -10.88 -0.40 10.32
CA ARG A 72 -11.17 0.94 9.84
C ARG A 72 -9.87 1.72 9.66
N ILE A 73 -9.68 2.28 8.47
CA ILE A 73 -8.52 3.12 8.21
C ILE A 73 -8.75 4.50 8.82
N VAL A 74 -7.80 4.94 9.65
CA VAL A 74 -7.92 6.22 10.37
C VAL A 74 -6.85 7.22 9.93
N GLY A 75 -5.84 6.77 9.20
CA GLY A 75 -4.78 7.66 8.76
C GLY A 75 -3.82 6.96 7.84
N ILE A 76 -2.80 7.70 7.43
CA ILE A 76 -1.66 7.15 6.70
C ILE A 76 -0.41 7.83 7.25
N VAL A 77 0.67 7.07 7.37
CA VAL A 77 1.94 7.59 7.84
C VAL A 77 3.02 7.22 6.83
N ASP A 78 3.85 8.19 6.45
CA ASP A 78 4.94 7.95 5.53
C ASP A 78 6.28 8.33 6.16
N GLU A 79 7.35 8.13 5.38
CA GLU A 79 8.71 8.43 5.85
C GLU A 79 8.86 9.90 6.26
N SER A 80 8.26 10.80 5.49
CA SER A 80 8.33 12.23 5.77
C SER A 80 7.64 12.57 7.09
N ASP A 81 6.49 11.95 7.34
CA ASP A 81 5.75 12.18 8.59
C ASP A 81 6.59 11.81 9.80
N VAL A 82 7.25 10.66 9.73
CA VAL A 82 8.10 10.18 10.83
C VAL A 82 9.31 11.11 10.98
N LEU A 83 9.97 11.40 9.86
CA LEU A 83 11.19 12.22 9.91
C LEU A 83 10.92 13.60 10.50
N LEU A 84 9.86 14.27 10.04
CA LEU A 84 9.55 15.60 10.53
C LEU A 84 9.15 15.61 11.99
N HIS A 85 8.54 14.53 12.48
CA HIS A 85 8.13 14.44 13.86
C HIS A 85 9.30 14.22 14.82
N VAL A 86 10.26 13.37 14.41
CA VAL A 86 11.35 12.96 15.32
C VAL A 86 12.61 13.81 15.17
N TYR A 87 12.72 14.61 14.10
CA TYR A 87 13.93 15.37 13.86
C TYR A 87 14.12 16.40 14.97
N GLY A 88 15.28 16.37 15.60
CA GLY A 88 15.60 17.28 16.69
C GLY A 88 15.23 16.74 18.07
N ASP A 89 14.47 15.66 18.16
CA ASP A 89 14.13 15.02 19.43
C ASP A 89 13.81 13.55 19.17
N GLU A 90 14.86 12.72 19.18
CA GLU A 90 14.73 11.30 18.83
C GLU A 90 13.90 10.52 19.84
N ALA A 91 13.69 11.05 21.05
CA ALA A 91 12.79 10.39 22.00
C ALA A 91 11.36 10.31 21.47
N LYS A 92 11.01 11.15 20.50
CA LYS A 92 9.68 11.13 19.89
C LYS A 92 9.41 9.89 19.05
N PHE A 93 10.41 9.05 18.78
CA PHE A 93 10.14 7.73 18.20
C PHE A 93 9.21 6.89 19.08
N ARG A 94 9.08 7.21 20.35
CA ARG A 94 8.18 6.50 21.27
C ARG A 94 6.75 7.01 21.20
N ASP A 95 6.53 8.14 20.54
CA ASP A 95 5.18 8.70 20.45
C ASP A 95 4.28 7.79 19.62
N PRO A 96 2.97 7.79 19.91
CA PRO A 96 2.03 6.99 19.10
C PRO A 96 1.99 7.48 17.66
N VAL A 97 1.78 6.55 16.74
CA VAL A 97 1.68 6.85 15.31
C VAL A 97 0.64 7.93 15.05
N SER A 98 -0.44 7.96 15.83
CA SER A 98 -1.51 8.93 15.65
C SER A 98 -1.03 10.38 15.76
N THR A 99 0.11 10.63 16.44
CA THR A 99 0.63 11.99 16.59
C THR A 99 1.31 12.51 15.32
N ALA A 100 1.71 11.62 14.42
CA ALA A 100 2.41 12.01 13.20
C ALA A 100 1.66 11.69 11.93
N MET A 101 0.65 10.84 11.97
CA MET A 101 -0.07 10.40 10.79
C MET A 101 -0.87 11.54 10.16
N ALA A 102 -1.08 11.43 8.84
CA ALA A 102 -2.04 12.27 8.14
C ALA A 102 -3.42 11.63 8.26
N SER A 103 -4.43 12.41 8.65
CA SER A 103 -5.81 11.92 8.75
C SER A 103 -6.69 12.40 7.61
N ARG A 104 -6.20 13.26 6.74
CA ARG A 104 -6.89 13.60 5.50
C ARG A 104 -6.54 12.56 4.45
N LEU A 105 -7.50 11.69 4.16
CA LEU A 105 -7.24 10.53 3.33
C LEU A 105 -7.77 10.76 1.93
N GLN A 106 -6.97 10.37 0.91
CA GLN A 106 -7.40 10.41 -0.49
C GLN A 106 -8.04 9.08 -0.82
N MET A 107 -9.31 8.95 -0.50
CA MET A 107 -10.05 7.70 -0.72
C MET A 107 -10.65 7.68 -2.11
N LEU A 108 -10.54 6.53 -2.76
CA LEU A 108 -11.18 6.27 -4.04
C LEU A 108 -12.10 5.08 -3.90
N ASP A 109 -13.29 5.21 -4.48
CA ASP A 109 -14.16 4.05 -4.61
C ASP A 109 -13.53 3.05 -5.58
N VAL A 110 -13.70 1.77 -5.28
CA VAL A 110 -13.11 0.69 -6.07
C VAL A 110 -13.55 0.71 -7.53
N LYS A 111 -14.72 1.28 -7.82
CA LYS A 111 -15.24 1.39 -9.19
C LYS A 111 -14.79 2.65 -9.92
N SER A 112 -14.00 3.50 -9.29
CA SER A 112 -13.50 4.71 -9.93
C SER A 112 -12.63 4.38 -11.13
N PRO A 113 -12.63 5.23 -12.17
CA PRO A 113 -11.77 5.00 -13.32
C PRO A 113 -10.30 5.20 -12.97
N ILE A 114 -9.42 4.54 -13.73
CA ILE A 114 -7.98 4.62 -13.50
C ILE A 114 -7.49 6.06 -13.57
N GLU A 115 -8.10 6.88 -14.41
CA GLU A 115 -7.73 8.30 -14.55
C GLU A 115 -7.82 9.05 -13.24
N SER A 116 -8.68 8.62 -12.33
CA SER A 116 -8.79 9.25 -11.01
C SER A 116 -7.52 9.12 -10.19
N LEU A 117 -6.70 8.11 -10.47
CA LEU A 117 -5.43 7.92 -9.78
C LEU A 117 -4.43 9.02 -10.11
N LEU A 118 -4.48 9.54 -11.35
CA LEU A 118 -3.49 10.50 -11.81
C LEU A 118 -3.49 11.76 -10.97
N LYS A 119 -4.66 12.25 -10.59
CA LYS A 119 -4.76 13.46 -9.77
C LYS A 119 -4.17 13.23 -8.37
N ILE A 120 -4.39 12.05 -7.82
CA ILE A 120 -3.85 11.70 -6.51
C ILE A 120 -2.33 11.65 -6.58
N PHE A 121 -1.79 11.03 -7.64
CA PHE A 121 -0.35 10.91 -7.80
C PHE A 121 0.32 12.25 -8.07
N GLU A 122 -0.35 13.13 -8.83
CA GLU A 122 0.17 14.48 -9.07
C GLU A 122 0.29 15.28 -7.78
N ALA A 123 -0.58 15.01 -6.81
CA ALA A 123 -0.51 15.65 -5.50
C ALA A 123 0.53 14.99 -4.59
N GLY A 124 1.28 13.99 -5.09
CA GLY A 124 2.31 13.31 -4.31
C GLY A 124 1.75 12.32 -3.29
N ARG A 125 0.54 11.81 -3.51
CA ARG A 125 -0.14 10.95 -2.53
C ARG A 125 -0.31 9.55 -3.08
N VAL A 126 -0.74 8.64 -2.20
CA VAL A 126 -1.13 7.28 -2.60
C VAL A 126 -2.64 7.20 -2.54
N ALA A 127 -3.21 6.30 -3.35
CA ALA A 127 -4.66 6.12 -3.39
C ALA A 127 -5.07 5.08 -2.36
N ILE A 128 -6.10 5.39 -1.59
CA ILE A 128 -6.69 4.48 -0.61
C ILE A 128 -7.98 3.97 -1.23
N VAL A 129 -8.03 2.67 -1.53
CA VAL A 129 -9.14 2.07 -2.27
C VAL A 129 -10.15 1.51 -1.29
N MET A 130 -11.41 1.93 -1.45
CA MET A 130 -12.50 1.55 -0.56
C MET A 130 -13.63 0.91 -1.35
N ASP A 131 -14.31 -0.02 -0.70
CA ASP A 131 -15.59 -0.53 -1.19
C ASP A 131 -16.60 -0.24 -0.09
N GLY A 132 -17.32 0.88 -0.24
CA GLY A 132 -18.11 1.41 0.86
C GLY A 132 -17.19 1.78 2.02
N GLU A 133 -17.41 1.18 3.17
CA GLU A 133 -16.56 1.43 4.35
C GLU A 133 -15.44 0.41 4.48
N LYS A 134 -15.32 -0.50 3.53
CA LYS A 134 -14.33 -1.56 3.60
C LYS A 134 -13.05 -1.13 2.91
N PHE A 135 -11.94 -1.16 3.65
CA PHE A 135 -10.63 -0.84 3.10
C PHE A 135 -10.11 -2.04 2.31
N LEU A 136 -9.73 -1.82 1.06
CA LEU A 136 -9.26 -2.89 0.18
C LEU A 136 -7.74 -2.89 0.02
N GLY A 137 -7.11 -1.74 0.08
CA GLY A 137 -5.66 -1.64 -0.07
C GLY A 137 -5.24 -0.30 -0.65
N LEU A 138 -3.94 -0.17 -0.88
CA LEU A 138 -3.33 1.03 -1.43
C LEU A 138 -2.92 0.81 -2.88
N ILE A 139 -2.95 1.88 -3.66
CA ILE A 139 -2.36 1.89 -5.00
C ILE A 139 -1.34 3.02 -5.04
N THR A 140 -0.11 2.69 -5.44
CA THR A 140 0.97 3.65 -5.60
C THR A 140 1.27 3.84 -7.08
N ARG A 141 2.16 4.80 -7.38
CA ARG A 141 2.55 5.06 -8.77
C ARG A 141 3.15 3.84 -9.45
N ILE A 142 3.98 3.09 -8.70
CA ILE A 142 4.60 1.89 -9.29
C ILE A 142 3.56 0.82 -9.59
N ASP A 143 2.49 0.74 -8.79
CA ASP A 143 1.42 -0.22 -9.05
C ASP A 143 0.71 0.08 -10.37
N LEU A 144 0.46 1.34 -10.65
CA LEU A 144 -0.16 1.73 -11.92
C LEU A 144 0.78 1.42 -13.08
N LEU A 145 2.07 1.73 -12.94
CA LEU A 145 3.06 1.42 -13.98
C LEU A 145 3.11 -0.08 -14.26
N ASN A 146 3.10 -0.89 -13.20
CA ASN A 146 3.11 -2.34 -13.37
C ASN A 146 1.87 -2.83 -14.10
N TYR A 147 0.71 -2.26 -13.76
CA TYR A 147 -0.55 -2.62 -14.42
C TYR A 147 -0.50 -2.27 -15.91
N LEU A 148 -0.05 -1.05 -16.24
CA LEU A 148 0.02 -0.61 -17.62
C LEU A 148 1.00 -1.45 -18.43
N ARG A 149 2.14 -1.80 -17.84
CA ARG A 149 3.13 -2.63 -18.50
C ARG A 149 2.58 -4.01 -18.84
N ARG A 150 1.81 -4.60 -17.95
CA ARG A 150 1.22 -5.91 -18.20
C ARG A 150 0.24 -5.89 -19.36
N ARG A 151 -0.39 -4.75 -19.61
CA ARG A 151 -1.41 -4.64 -20.66
C ARG A 151 -0.82 -4.67 -22.05
N VAL A 152 0.47 -4.36 -22.22
CA VAL A 152 1.11 -4.31 -23.55
C VAL A 152 1.94 -5.56 -23.86
N GLN A 153 1.82 -6.57 -23.06
CA GLN A 153 2.52 -7.84 -23.30
C GLN A 153 1.65 -8.81 -24.05
#